data_19fbb68da92f16642c2a35201c8a63da
#
_entry.id   19fbb68da92f16642c2a35201c8a63da
#
_cell.length_a   1.000
_cell.length_b   1.000
_cell.length_c   1.000
_cell.angle_alpha   90.00
_cell.angle_beta   90.00
_cell.angle_gamma   90.00
#
_symmetry.space_group_name_H-M   'P 1'
#
loop_
_entity.id
_entity.type
_entity.pdbx_description
1 polymer ?
#
loop_
_entity_poly.entity_id
_entity_poly.type
_entity_poly.pdbx_seq_one_letter_code
_entity_poly.pdbx_strand_id
1 'polypeptide(L)'
;MFNKNKQNAAPEVVKSYLSIKDATVQACHLISDRICVFTLNVPGATFLNLKVVDGKNGEFIAMPQSKGRDGQYYDLYRVYFSEKDAQRVISAVEAHATAQGEKTDYKTRYEV
;
A
#
# COMPACT_ATOMS: atom_id res chain seq x y z
N MET A 1 -1.64 28.31 -17.33
CA MET A 1 -2.81 28.00 -17.34
C MET A 1 -3.14 26.77 -18.05
N PHE A 2 -4.18 26.15 -17.73
CA PHE A 2 -4.53 24.93 -18.32
C PHE A 2 -5.19 25.14 -19.65
N ASN A 3 -4.79 24.35 -20.61
CA ASN A 3 -5.33 24.51 -21.92
C ASN A 3 -6.29 23.42 -22.19
N LYS A 4 -7.53 23.67 -22.10
CA LYS A 4 -8.46 22.70 -22.31
C LYS A 4 -8.56 22.19 -23.67
N ASN A 5 -8.12 22.85 -24.60
CA ASN A 5 -8.27 22.37 -25.90
C ASN A 5 -7.35 21.34 -26.30
N LYS A 6 -6.41 21.10 -25.54
CA LYS A 6 -5.51 20.15 -25.92
C LYS A 6 -5.82 18.90 -25.61
N GLN A 7 -6.69 18.67 -25.09
CA GLN A 7 -6.87 17.52 -24.65
C GLN A 7 -7.18 16.56 -25.45
N ASN A 8 -7.47 16.74 -26.32
CA ASN A 8 -7.88 15.85 -27.08
C ASN A 8 -7.30 14.59 -26.78
N ALA A 9 -6.31 14.39 -26.51
CA ALA A 9 -5.77 13.16 -26.36
C ALA A 9 -5.91 12.80 -25.00
N ALA A 10 -6.57 11.87 -24.70
CA ALA A 10 -6.64 11.45 -23.41
C ALA A 10 -5.35 10.98 -23.10
N PRO A 11 -4.87 11.22 -22.01
CA PRO A 11 -3.60 10.87 -21.66
C PRO A 11 -3.57 9.43 -21.50
N GLU A 12 -2.62 8.81 -21.95
CA GLU A 12 -2.49 7.52 -21.75
C GLU A 12 -2.03 7.31 -20.45
N VAL A 13 -2.56 6.53 -19.66
CA VAL A 13 -2.10 6.28 -18.36
C VAL A 13 -0.99 5.32 -18.48
N VAL A 14 0.17 5.76 -18.33
CA VAL A 14 1.30 4.92 -18.40
C VAL A 14 1.56 4.48 -17.01
N LYS A 15 1.39 3.22 -16.69
CA LYS A 15 1.67 2.78 -15.41
C LYS A 15 3.11 2.66 -15.23
N SER A 16 3.65 3.36 -14.32
CA SER A 16 5.01 3.24 -13.97
C SER A 16 5.03 2.54 -12.65
N TYR A 17 5.79 1.51 -12.52
CA TYR A 17 5.84 0.76 -11.28
C TYR A 17 6.87 1.37 -10.34
N LEU A 18 6.55 1.32 -9.07
CA LEU A 18 7.47 1.81 -8.06
C LEU A 18 8.65 0.88 -7.97
N SER A 19 9.84 1.42 -7.85
CA SER A 19 11.03 0.61 -7.66
C SER A 19 11.13 0.27 -6.20
N ILE A 20 11.33 -1.00 -5.87
CA ILE A 20 11.48 -1.35 -4.47
C ILE A 20 12.94 -1.60 -4.13
N LYS A 21 13.86 -1.07 -4.92
CA LYS A 21 15.24 -1.20 -4.59
C LYS A 21 15.48 -0.50 -3.29
N ASP A 22 16.14 -1.12 -2.37
CA ASP A 22 16.44 -0.58 -1.05
C ASP A 22 15.17 -0.28 -0.25
N ALA A 23 14.10 -0.96 -0.55
CA ALA A 23 12.88 -0.76 0.20
C ALA A 23 12.91 -1.60 1.48
N THR A 24 12.20 -1.12 2.48
CA THR A 24 12.07 -1.90 3.73
C THR A 24 10.62 -1.83 4.18
N VAL A 25 10.16 -2.86 4.85
CA VAL A 25 8.82 -2.86 5.40
C VAL A 25 8.94 -2.73 6.91
N GLN A 26 8.04 -1.99 7.51
CA GLN A 26 8.09 -1.78 8.92
C GLN A 26 6.72 -1.72 9.50
N ALA A 27 6.62 -1.71 10.77
CA ALA A 27 5.36 -1.56 11.49
C ALA A 27 4.28 -2.52 11.03
N CYS A 28 4.65 -3.77 10.80
CA CYS A 28 3.70 -4.76 10.35
C CYS A 28 2.79 -5.16 11.48
N HIS A 29 1.50 -5.05 11.25
CA HIS A 29 0.54 -5.28 12.31
C HIS A 29 -0.66 -6.04 11.77
N LEU A 30 -0.95 -7.19 12.35
CA LEU A 30 -2.07 -7.97 11.91
C LEU A 30 -3.35 -7.42 12.53
N ILE A 31 -4.31 -7.07 11.72
CA ILE A 31 -5.56 -6.61 12.27
C ILE A 31 -6.60 -7.71 12.15
N SER A 32 -6.29 -8.78 11.45
CA SER A 32 -7.12 -9.96 11.46
C SER A 32 -6.24 -11.05 10.91
N ASP A 33 -6.72 -12.28 10.84
CA ASP A 33 -5.88 -13.33 10.33
C ASP A 33 -5.75 -13.24 8.82
N ARG A 34 -6.40 -12.30 8.17
CA ARG A 34 -6.27 -12.13 6.77
C ARG A 34 -5.75 -10.79 6.32
N ILE A 35 -5.55 -9.88 7.22
CA ILE A 35 -5.10 -8.53 6.86
C ILE A 35 -3.97 -8.06 7.73
N CYS A 36 -2.89 -7.65 7.10
CA CYS A 36 -1.75 -7.11 7.81
C CYS A 36 -1.45 -5.71 7.28
N VAL A 37 -1.43 -4.73 8.15
CA VAL A 37 -1.14 -3.36 7.77
C VAL A 37 0.35 -3.13 7.91
N PHE A 38 0.95 -2.42 7.02
CA PHE A 38 2.39 -2.19 7.09
C PHE A 38 2.77 -0.84 6.49
N THR A 39 3.99 -0.46 6.72
CA THR A 39 4.56 0.74 6.15
C THR A 39 5.68 0.33 5.22
N LEU A 40 5.72 0.93 4.05
CA LEU A 40 6.76 0.64 3.10
C LEU A 40 7.64 1.87 2.95
N ASN A 41 8.93 1.71 3.20
CA ASN A 41 9.86 2.79 3.00
C ASN A 41 10.69 2.52 1.78
N VAL A 42 10.81 3.51 0.92
CA VAL A 42 11.71 3.42 -0.22
C VAL A 42 12.53 4.69 -0.19
N PRO A 43 13.62 4.78 -0.92
CA PRO A 43 14.39 6.02 -0.96
C PRO A 43 13.48 7.15 -1.44
N GLY A 44 13.35 8.14 -0.66
CA GLY A 44 12.55 9.31 -1.04
C GLY A 44 11.09 9.27 -0.66
N ALA A 45 10.59 8.19 -0.12
CA ALA A 45 9.17 8.15 0.22
C ALA A 45 8.83 7.10 1.26
N THR A 46 7.80 7.36 2.01
CA THR A 46 7.29 6.40 2.98
C THR A 46 5.80 6.28 2.74
N PHE A 47 5.33 5.05 2.53
CA PHE A 47 3.92 4.82 2.28
C PHE A 47 3.30 4.16 3.51
N LEU A 48 2.38 4.87 4.12
CA LEU A 48 1.77 4.41 5.37
C LEU A 48 0.48 3.67 5.13
N ASN A 49 0.22 2.73 5.97
CA ASN A 49 -1.07 2.02 5.99
C ASN A 49 -1.40 1.21 4.75
N LEU A 50 -0.40 0.65 4.13
CA LEU A 50 -0.66 -0.29 3.08
C LEU A 50 -1.08 -1.59 3.75
N LYS A 51 -1.81 -2.45 3.06
CA LYS A 51 -2.25 -3.71 3.64
C LYS A 51 -1.97 -4.87 2.74
N VAL A 52 -1.62 -5.98 3.32
CA VAL A 52 -1.59 -7.22 2.58
C VAL A 52 -2.88 -7.91 2.95
N VAL A 53 -3.69 -8.25 1.98
CA VAL A 53 -4.98 -8.88 2.20
C VAL A 53 -4.96 -10.28 1.58
N ASP A 54 -5.39 -11.26 2.36
CA ASP A 54 -5.45 -12.62 1.88
C ASP A 54 -6.84 -12.81 1.32
N GLY A 55 -7.01 -12.61 0.05
CA GLY A 55 -8.31 -12.67 -0.58
C GLY A 55 -8.63 -14.02 -1.16
N LYS A 56 -9.80 -14.14 -1.79
CA LYS A 56 -10.20 -15.32 -2.37
C LYS A 56 -9.31 -15.81 -3.45
N ASN A 57 -8.76 -14.96 -4.21
CA ASN A 57 -7.89 -15.36 -5.28
C ASN A 57 -6.41 -15.19 -4.97
N GLY A 58 -6.08 -15.10 -3.74
CA GLY A 58 -4.68 -14.95 -3.35
C GLY A 58 -4.43 -13.67 -2.61
N GLU A 59 -3.19 -13.45 -2.27
CA GLU A 59 -2.83 -12.27 -1.52
C GLU A 59 -2.56 -11.09 -2.41
N PHE A 60 -2.90 -9.93 -1.98
CA PHE A 60 -2.62 -8.72 -2.75
C PHE A 60 -2.40 -7.55 -1.82
N ILE A 61 -1.85 -6.47 -2.36
CA ILE A 61 -1.59 -5.27 -1.59
C ILE A 61 -2.71 -4.30 -1.84
N ALA A 62 -3.36 -3.86 -0.78
CA ALA A 62 -4.46 -2.91 -0.87
C ALA A 62 -4.02 -1.56 -0.37
N MET A 63 -4.57 -0.52 -0.96
CA MET A 63 -4.24 0.84 -0.61
C MET A 63 -5.07 1.32 0.58
N PRO A 64 -4.62 2.32 1.31
CA PRO A 64 -5.41 2.85 2.39
C PRO A 64 -6.59 3.62 1.82
N GLN A 65 -7.70 3.55 2.49
CA GLN A 65 -8.90 4.18 2.00
C GLN A 65 -9.60 5.01 3.06
N SER A 66 -10.41 5.93 2.63
CA SER A 66 -11.15 6.75 3.53
C SER A 66 -12.59 6.77 3.04
N LYS A 67 -13.53 6.89 3.95
CA LYS A 67 -14.92 6.88 3.60
C LYS A 67 -15.37 8.29 3.27
N GLY A 68 -16.01 8.47 2.15
CA GLY A 68 -16.47 9.77 1.75
C GLY A 68 -17.85 10.07 2.32
N ARG A 69 -18.36 11.25 2.07
CA ARG A 69 -19.64 11.63 2.56
C ARG A 69 -20.73 10.82 1.92
N ASP A 70 -20.49 10.29 0.76
CA ASP A 70 -21.48 9.49 0.10
C ASP A 70 -21.48 8.06 0.59
N GLY A 71 -20.65 7.76 1.56
CA GLY A 71 -20.59 6.42 2.10
C GLY A 71 -19.69 5.48 1.34
N GLN A 72 -19.08 5.95 0.27
CA GLN A 72 -18.20 5.11 -0.50
C GLN A 72 -16.78 5.26 -0.06
N TYR A 73 -15.95 4.27 -0.32
CA TYR A 73 -14.56 4.32 0.09
C TYR A 73 -13.69 4.72 -1.09
N TYR A 74 -12.73 5.57 -0.81
CA TYR A 74 -11.83 6.07 -1.85
C TYR A 74 -10.39 5.85 -1.42
N ASP A 75 -9.55 5.46 -2.35
CA ASP A 75 -8.13 5.25 -2.04
C ASP A 75 -7.51 6.59 -1.70
N LEU A 76 -6.72 6.64 -0.65
CA LEU A 76 -6.04 7.86 -0.30
C LEU A 76 -4.88 8.12 -1.23
N TYR A 77 -4.27 7.08 -1.73
CA TYR A 77 -3.22 7.18 -2.73
C TYR A 77 -3.08 5.82 -3.36
N ARG A 78 -2.31 5.72 -4.40
CA ARG A 78 -2.08 4.45 -5.06
C ARG A 78 -0.64 4.26 -5.38
N VAL A 79 -0.16 3.05 -5.19
CA VAL A 79 1.20 2.69 -5.51
C VAL A 79 1.10 1.49 -6.42
N TYR A 80 1.80 1.51 -7.52
CA TYR A 80 1.74 0.41 -8.46
C TYR A 80 3.01 -0.41 -8.39
N PHE A 81 2.86 -1.71 -8.23
CA PHE A 81 3.99 -2.62 -8.15
C PHE A 81 3.92 -3.58 -9.32
N SER A 82 5.07 -4.01 -9.83
CA SER A 82 5.07 -5.06 -10.80
C SER A 82 4.67 -6.32 -10.05
N GLU A 83 4.17 -7.31 -10.71
CA GLU A 83 3.74 -8.51 -10.07
C GLU A 83 4.83 -9.15 -9.26
N LYS A 84 6.02 -9.17 -9.79
CA LYS A 84 7.13 -9.73 -9.10
C LYS A 84 7.45 -8.95 -7.84
N ASP A 85 7.43 -7.64 -7.91
CA ASP A 85 7.76 -6.82 -6.76
C ASP A 85 6.65 -6.89 -5.71
N ALA A 86 5.41 -7.00 -6.14
CA ALA A 86 4.32 -7.13 -5.20
C ALA A 86 4.51 -8.40 -4.38
N GLN A 87 4.93 -9.49 -5.02
CA GLN A 87 5.17 -10.71 -4.30
C GLN A 87 6.32 -10.59 -3.32
N ARG A 88 7.32 -9.83 -3.67
CA ARG A 88 8.43 -9.64 -2.78
C ARG A 88 8.03 -8.84 -1.57
N VAL A 89 7.21 -7.84 -1.76
CA VAL A 89 6.75 -7.02 -0.65
C VAL A 89 5.85 -7.87 0.26
N ILE A 90 4.97 -8.66 -0.32
CA ILE A 90 4.09 -9.51 0.47
C ILE A 90 4.90 -10.50 1.30
N SER A 91 5.92 -11.09 0.71
CA SER A 91 6.75 -12.03 1.44
C SER A 91 7.49 -11.35 2.59
N ALA A 92 7.95 -10.14 2.37
CA ALA A 92 8.65 -9.41 3.41
C ALA A 92 7.71 -9.08 4.57
N VAL A 93 6.48 -8.68 4.24
CA VAL A 93 5.51 -8.34 5.25
C VAL A 93 5.17 -9.58 6.07
N GLU A 94 4.98 -10.70 5.40
CA GLU A 94 4.66 -11.91 6.10
C GLU A 94 5.79 -12.35 7.03
N ALA A 95 7.00 -12.20 6.58
CA ALA A 95 8.13 -12.56 7.40
C ALA A 95 8.23 -11.66 8.64
N HIS A 96 7.94 -10.39 8.45
CA HIS A 96 8.01 -9.47 9.55
C HIS A 96 6.90 -9.72 10.53
N ALA A 97 5.72 -9.94 10.07
CA ALA A 97 4.60 -10.18 10.93
C ALA A 97 4.81 -11.43 11.74
N THR A 98 5.34 -12.45 11.12
CA THR A 98 5.58 -13.68 11.82
C THR A 98 6.65 -13.50 12.86
N ALA A 99 7.67 -12.81 12.54
CA ALA A 99 8.75 -12.61 13.45
C ALA A 99 8.38 -11.78 14.63
N GLN A 100 7.60 -10.77 14.46
CA GLN A 100 7.26 -9.96 15.53
C GLN A 100 6.14 -10.38 16.36
N GLY A 101 5.37 -11.21 15.91
CA GLY A 101 4.37 -11.66 16.79
C GLY A 101 3.35 -10.69 16.87
N GLU A 102 3.11 -9.90 17.11
CA GLU A 102 2.07 -9.17 17.10
C GLU A 102 2.06 -8.02 17.75
N LYS A 103 1.75 -7.50 18.27
CA LYS A 103 1.62 -6.45 18.93
C LYS A 103 2.29 -5.32 18.68
N THR A 104 2.26 -4.69 17.73
CA THR A 104 2.96 -3.65 17.58
C THR A 104 2.15 -2.52 17.95
N ASP A 105 2.56 -1.57 18.46
CA ASP A 105 1.89 -0.51 18.87
C ASP A 105 1.70 0.42 17.75
N TYR A 106 1.37 -0.04 16.64
CA TYR A 106 1.20 0.73 15.50
C TYR A 106 0.24 1.86 15.63
N LYS A 107 -0.86 1.67 16.30
CA LYS A 107 -1.72 2.68 16.48
C LYS A 107 -1.18 3.83 17.20
N THR A 108 -0.49 3.65 18.22
CA THR A 108 0.06 4.69 19.01
C THR A 108 0.92 5.56 18.19
N ARG A 109 1.63 5.00 17.24
CA ARG A 109 2.50 5.74 16.50
C ARG A 109 1.81 6.67 15.60
N TYR A 110 0.72 6.39 15.08
CA TYR A 110 0.09 7.25 14.18
C TYR A 110 -1.06 8.01 14.72
N GLU A 111 -1.31 7.93 15.93
CA GLU A 111 -2.32 8.61 16.45
C GLU A 111 -1.94 9.84 16.97
N VAL A 112 -1.10 10.56 16.66
CA VAL A 112 -0.71 11.73 17.25
C VAL A 112 -1.38 12.84 16.76
#